data_7a03d9d93495026ef9a34f7c80232f6f
#
_entry.id   7a03d9d93495026ef9a34f7c80232f6f
#
_cell.length_a   1.000
_cell.length_b   1.000
_cell.length_c   1.000
_cell.angle_alpha   90.00
_cell.angle_beta   90.00
_cell.angle_gamma   90.00
#
_symmetry.space_group_name_H-M   'P 1'
#
loop_
_entity.id
_entity.type
_entity.pdbx_description
1 polymer ?
#
loop_
_entity_poly.entity_id
_entity_poly.type
_entity_poly.pdbx_seq_one_letter_code
_entity_poly.pdbx_strand_id
1 'polypeptide(L)'
;YKDWFHISFDGNSNYNDGLWYEGWEGNYDLVKLNLRNEDVIQHIFATIKGWVEEFDIDGLRLDVAYCLDHDFLRRLRSFCDSLKPDFFLVGETLHGDYNQWMNDSMLHSVTNYECYKGLYSSFNSMNMFEINHSLLRQFGPDNWTLYKGRHLLCFVDNHDVSRIASILTNEKHLPLIYGMLFGMPGIPCVYYGSEWGAKARKEEGDPALRACFDAPEWNDLSDMISRLAEIKKNSEALNYGAFRSVLLTNRQCIFERKSEHERIY
;
A
#
# COMPACT_ATOMS: atom_id res chain seq x y z
N TYR A 1 -26.72 6.72 -18.94
CA TYR A 1 -25.81 6.02 -18.02
C TYR A 1 -25.38 4.62 -18.48
N LYS A 2 -26.10 3.96 -19.48
CA LYS A 2 -25.70 2.61 -19.92
C LYS A 2 -24.25 2.58 -20.48
N ASP A 3 -23.82 3.63 -21.16
CA ASP A 3 -22.48 3.75 -21.74
C ASP A 3 -21.38 4.03 -20.68
N TRP A 4 -21.78 4.21 -19.42
CA TRP A 4 -20.88 4.29 -18.27
C TRP A 4 -20.28 2.94 -17.87
N PHE A 5 -20.83 1.87 -18.42
CA PHE A 5 -20.43 0.49 -18.15
C PHE A 5 -20.14 -0.23 -19.47
N HIS A 6 -19.34 -1.28 -19.39
CA HIS A 6 -19.17 -2.20 -20.52
C HIS A 6 -20.29 -3.23 -20.48
N ILE A 7 -21.28 -3.10 -21.36
CA ILE A 7 -22.49 -3.92 -21.40
C ILE A 7 -22.66 -4.57 -22.77
N SER A 8 -23.08 -5.84 -22.82
CA SER A 8 -23.52 -6.54 -24.00
C SER A 8 -24.89 -7.18 -23.76
N PHE A 9 -25.82 -6.97 -24.70
CA PHE A 9 -27.15 -7.58 -24.67
C PHE A 9 -27.16 -8.95 -25.38
N ASP A 10 -26.06 -9.38 -25.96
CA ASP A 10 -25.89 -10.67 -26.65
C ASP A 10 -25.25 -11.75 -25.75
N GLY A 11 -25.12 -11.46 -24.45
CA GLY A 11 -24.48 -12.34 -23.47
C GLY A 11 -25.31 -12.53 -22.21
N ASN A 12 -24.77 -13.27 -21.26
CA ASN A 12 -25.37 -13.48 -19.94
C ASN A 12 -24.35 -13.23 -18.85
N SER A 13 -24.80 -12.58 -17.77
CA SER A 13 -24.14 -12.60 -16.47
C SER A 13 -24.39 -13.94 -15.76
N ASN A 14 -23.89 -14.08 -14.54
CA ASN A 14 -24.22 -15.23 -13.69
C ASN A 14 -25.70 -15.35 -13.35
N TYR A 15 -26.48 -14.29 -13.57
CA TYR A 15 -27.92 -14.24 -13.25
C TYR A 15 -28.81 -14.76 -14.39
N ASN A 16 -28.20 -15.11 -15.54
CA ASN A 16 -28.90 -15.61 -16.73
C ASN A 16 -30.06 -14.71 -17.19
N ASP A 17 -29.79 -13.41 -17.23
CA ASP A 17 -30.77 -12.34 -17.49
C ASP A 17 -30.70 -11.77 -18.92
N GLY A 18 -29.89 -12.36 -19.80
CA GLY A 18 -29.68 -11.88 -21.18
C GLY A 18 -28.78 -10.66 -21.24
N LEU A 19 -28.13 -10.28 -20.14
CA LEU A 19 -27.28 -9.12 -20.01
C LEU A 19 -25.89 -9.54 -19.52
N TRP A 20 -24.85 -9.24 -20.29
CA TRP A 20 -23.47 -9.30 -19.82
C TRP A 20 -22.96 -7.89 -19.52
N TYR A 21 -22.20 -7.77 -18.44
CA TYR A 21 -21.47 -6.56 -18.09
C TYR A 21 -20.12 -6.91 -17.44
N GLU A 22 -19.16 -6.01 -17.55
CA GLU A 22 -17.85 -6.21 -16.96
C GLU A 22 -17.91 -5.99 -15.45
N GLY A 23 -17.54 -7.01 -14.69
CA GLY A 23 -17.31 -6.94 -13.26
C GLY A 23 -15.82 -7.07 -12.92
N TRP A 24 -15.43 -6.65 -11.73
CA TRP A 24 -14.06 -6.81 -11.24
C TRP A 24 -13.69 -8.30 -11.17
N GLU A 25 -12.68 -8.70 -11.95
CA GLU A 25 -12.21 -10.09 -12.05
C GLU A 25 -13.34 -11.13 -12.26
N GLY A 26 -14.38 -10.74 -12.98
CA GLY A 26 -15.54 -11.61 -13.26
C GLY A 26 -16.57 -11.65 -12.12
N ASN A 27 -16.41 -10.84 -11.10
CA ASN A 27 -17.42 -10.70 -10.04
C ASN A 27 -18.49 -9.69 -10.47
N TYR A 28 -19.68 -10.19 -10.79
CA TYR A 28 -20.79 -9.37 -11.28
C TYR A 28 -21.44 -8.49 -10.21
N ASP A 29 -21.21 -8.74 -8.92
CA ASP A 29 -21.66 -7.85 -7.84
C ASP A 29 -20.80 -6.57 -7.74
N LEU A 30 -19.63 -6.56 -8.38
CA LEU A 30 -18.68 -5.44 -8.42
C LEU A 30 -18.52 -4.92 -9.85
N VAL A 31 -19.51 -4.17 -10.30
CA VAL A 31 -19.61 -3.66 -11.67
C VAL A 31 -18.52 -2.60 -11.92
N LYS A 32 -17.79 -2.74 -13.03
CA LYS A 32 -16.76 -1.78 -13.45
C LYS A 32 -17.35 -0.61 -14.22
N LEU A 33 -16.87 0.58 -13.90
CA LEU A 33 -17.13 1.78 -14.71
C LEU A 33 -16.25 1.78 -15.97
N ASN A 34 -16.79 2.29 -17.07
CA ASN A 34 -16.04 2.53 -18.29
C ASN A 34 -15.18 3.81 -18.15
N LEU A 35 -13.94 3.65 -17.72
CA LEU A 35 -13.00 4.76 -17.52
C LEU A 35 -12.48 5.39 -18.83
N ARG A 36 -13.02 4.98 -20.00
CA ARG A 36 -12.82 5.64 -21.30
C ARG A 36 -14.00 6.51 -21.71
N ASN A 37 -15.10 6.46 -20.97
CA ASN A 37 -16.24 7.33 -21.19
C ASN A 37 -15.98 8.70 -20.57
N GLU A 38 -16.12 9.75 -21.37
CA GLU A 38 -15.82 11.12 -20.92
C GLU A 38 -16.73 11.60 -19.80
N ASP A 39 -18.02 11.25 -19.84
CA ASP A 39 -18.98 11.65 -18.80
C ASP A 39 -18.64 10.98 -17.45
N VAL A 40 -18.16 9.73 -17.48
CA VAL A 40 -17.65 9.03 -16.26
C VAL A 40 -16.45 9.76 -15.70
N ILE A 41 -15.48 10.10 -16.54
CA ILE A 41 -14.26 10.78 -16.12
C ILE A 41 -14.59 12.15 -15.53
N GLN A 42 -15.43 12.93 -16.18
CA GLN A 42 -15.85 14.25 -15.72
C GLN A 42 -16.62 14.16 -14.39
N HIS A 43 -17.46 13.16 -14.23
CA HIS A 43 -18.17 12.92 -12.96
C HIS A 43 -17.19 12.63 -11.81
N ILE A 44 -16.21 11.74 -12.03
CA ILE A 44 -15.18 11.42 -11.03
C ILE A 44 -14.37 12.66 -10.70
N PHE A 45 -13.92 13.41 -11.70
CA PHE A 45 -13.10 14.61 -11.49
C PHE A 45 -13.87 15.73 -10.76
N ALA A 46 -15.13 15.94 -11.10
CA ALA A 46 -15.99 16.88 -10.38
C ALA A 46 -16.18 16.47 -8.91
N THR A 47 -16.34 15.18 -8.64
CA THR A 47 -16.46 14.65 -7.29
C THR A 47 -15.16 14.87 -6.48
N ILE A 48 -13.99 14.55 -7.07
CA ILE A 48 -12.69 14.78 -6.42
C ILE A 48 -12.48 16.27 -6.12
N LYS A 49 -12.82 17.13 -7.08
CA LYS A 49 -12.76 18.59 -6.89
C LYS A 49 -13.63 19.03 -5.72
N GLY A 50 -14.87 18.52 -5.65
CA GLY A 50 -15.78 18.80 -4.54
C GLY A 50 -15.19 18.34 -3.19
N TRP A 51 -14.55 17.18 -3.12
CA TRP A 51 -13.91 16.71 -1.88
C TRP A 51 -12.70 17.57 -1.47
N VAL A 52 -11.92 18.05 -2.43
CA VAL A 52 -10.83 19.01 -2.12
C VAL A 52 -11.39 20.32 -1.59
N GLU A 53 -12.47 20.84 -2.19
CA GLU A 53 -13.09 22.11 -1.79
C GLU A 53 -13.80 22.01 -0.43
N GLU A 54 -14.46 20.88 -0.14
CA GLU A 54 -15.26 20.68 1.06
C GLU A 54 -14.45 20.15 2.26
N PHE A 55 -13.54 19.20 2.02
CA PHE A 55 -12.82 18.47 3.07
C PHE A 55 -11.32 18.75 3.11
N ASP A 56 -10.80 19.53 2.16
CA ASP A 56 -9.36 19.86 2.03
C ASP A 56 -8.46 18.61 2.00
N ILE A 57 -8.89 17.56 1.30
CA ILE A 57 -8.09 16.32 1.19
C ILE A 57 -6.77 16.56 0.47
N ASP A 58 -5.71 15.82 0.85
CA ASP A 58 -4.36 15.93 0.31
C ASP A 58 -3.98 14.79 -0.64
N GLY A 59 -4.90 13.86 -0.88
CA GLY A 59 -4.62 12.74 -1.78
C GLY A 59 -5.74 11.72 -1.85
N LEU A 60 -5.52 10.71 -2.67
CA LEU A 60 -6.45 9.59 -2.88
C LEU A 60 -5.71 8.25 -2.78
N ARG A 61 -6.36 7.27 -2.17
CA ARG A 61 -6.04 5.87 -2.34
C ARG A 61 -7.00 5.26 -3.36
N LEU A 62 -6.45 4.70 -4.42
CA LEU A 62 -7.23 4.04 -5.47
C LEU A 62 -7.27 2.55 -5.19
N ASP A 63 -8.48 2.05 -4.99
CA ASP A 63 -8.76 0.62 -4.86
C ASP A 63 -8.47 -0.09 -6.16
N VAL A 64 -7.96 -1.33 -6.08
CA VAL A 64 -7.63 -2.19 -7.23
C VAL A 64 -6.96 -1.46 -8.40
N ALA A 65 -6.00 -0.60 -8.11
CA ALA A 65 -5.37 0.29 -9.10
C ALA A 65 -4.74 -0.48 -10.28
N TYR A 66 -4.37 -1.73 -10.08
CA TYR A 66 -3.84 -2.61 -11.13
C TYR A 66 -4.85 -2.96 -12.22
N CYS A 67 -6.15 -2.76 -11.96
CA CYS A 67 -7.25 -2.96 -12.92
C CYS A 67 -7.71 -1.66 -13.62
N LEU A 68 -7.14 -0.50 -13.26
CA LEU A 68 -7.56 0.78 -13.82
C LEU A 68 -6.89 1.05 -15.18
N ASP A 69 -7.62 1.75 -16.05
CA ASP A 69 -7.10 2.17 -17.35
C ASP A 69 -5.93 3.16 -17.18
N HIS A 70 -4.82 2.92 -17.86
CA HIS A 70 -3.61 3.74 -17.72
C HIS A 70 -3.80 5.18 -18.24
N ASP A 71 -4.64 5.39 -19.28
CA ASP A 71 -4.92 6.75 -19.75
C ASP A 71 -5.77 7.52 -18.76
N PHE A 72 -6.72 6.85 -18.11
CA PHE A 72 -7.43 7.41 -16.97
C PHE A 72 -6.48 7.81 -15.84
N LEU A 73 -5.53 6.95 -15.45
CA LEU A 73 -4.57 7.27 -14.39
C LEU A 73 -3.69 8.48 -14.74
N ARG A 74 -3.26 8.62 -16.00
CA ARG A 74 -2.50 9.81 -16.44
C ARG A 74 -3.34 11.08 -16.37
N ARG A 75 -4.59 11.01 -16.81
CA ARG A 75 -5.53 12.13 -16.75
C ARG A 75 -5.85 12.50 -15.31
N LEU A 76 -6.08 11.50 -14.45
CA LEU A 76 -6.32 11.71 -13.02
C LEU A 76 -5.11 12.41 -12.38
N ARG A 77 -3.89 11.95 -12.65
CA ARG A 77 -2.67 12.57 -12.14
C ARG A 77 -2.60 14.05 -12.54
N SER A 78 -2.72 14.35 -13.82
CA SER A 78 -2.68 15.73 -14.31
C SER A 78 -3.77 16.61 -13.72
N PHE A 79 -4.97 16.06 -13.55
CA PHE A 79 -6.09 16.77 -12.93
C PHE A 79 -5.81 17.07 -11.46
N CYS A 80 -5.36 16.09 -10.67
CA CYS A 80 -5.07 16.26 -9.25
C CYS A 80 -3.93 17.25 -9.02
N ASP A 81 -2.86 17.20 -9.82
CA ASP A 81 -1.76 18.18 -9.78
C ASP A 81 -2.23 19.61 -10.04
N SER A 82 -3.32 19.79 -10.81
CA SER A 82 -3.92 21.11 -11.06
C SER A 82 -4.82 21.64 -9.94
N LEU A 83 -5.31 20.75 -9.08
CA LEU A 83 -6.21 21.10 -7.97
C LEU A 83 -5.43 21.58 -6.75
N LYS A 84 -4.37 20.87 -6.39
CA LYS A 84 -3.62 21.13 -5.16
C LYS A 84 -2.16 20.72 -5.36
N PRO A 85 -1.18 21.57 -4.99
CA PRO A 85 0.24 21.20 -4.97
C PRO A 85 0.46 19.97 -4.09
N ASP A 86 1.31 19.04 -4.53
CA ASP A 86 1.70 17.85 -3.79
C ASP A 86 0.53 16.88 -3.49
N PHE A 87 -0.57 16.94 -4.25
CA PHE A 87 -1.70 16.02 -4.10
C PHE A 87 -1.24 14.57 -4.33
N PHE A 88 -1.33 13.73 -3.29
CA PHE A 88 -0.73 12.41 -3.30
C PHE A 88 -1.67 11.34 -3.85
N LEU A 89 -1.20 10.56 -4.82
CA LEU A 89 -1.92 9.41 -5.38
C LEU A 89 -1.21 8.11 -5.01
N VAL A 90 -1.89 7.24 -4.27
CA VAL A 90 -1.43 5.90 -3.96
C VAL A 90 -2.43 4.86 -4.48
N GLY A 91 -1.94 3.84 -5.16
CA GLY A 91 -2.76 2.76 -5.70
C GLY A 91 -2.57 1.44 -4.95
N GLU A 92 -3.64 0.70 -4.81
CA GLU A 92 -3.52 -0.68 -4.41
C GLU A 92 -3.06 -1.54 -5.59
N THR A 93 -1.94 -2.22 -5.41
CA THR A 93 -1.42 -3.23 -6.34
C THR A 93 -0.95 -4.45 -5.55
N LEU A 94 -1.31 -5.63 -6.00
CA LEU A 94 -1.02 -6.86 -5.26
C LEU A 94 0.31 -7.49 -5.69
N HIS A 95 0.60 -7.47 -6.99
CA HIS A 95 1.75 -8.16 -7.57
C HIS A 95 2.14 -7.54 -8.93
N GLY A 96 3.24 -8.01 -9.49
CA GLY A 96 3.73 -7.57 -10.80
C GLY A 96 4.85 -6.53 -10.69
N ASP A 97 5.15 -5.88 -11.79
CA ASP A 97 6.09 -4.75 -11.82
C ASP A 97 5.32 -3.47 -11.50
N TYR A 98 5.55 -2.92 -10.33
CA TYR A 98 4.87 -1.72 -9.84
C TYR A 98 5.15 -0.46 -10.67
N ASN A 99 6.21 -0.42 -11.47
CA ASN A 99 6.50 0.70 -12.38
C ASN A 99 5.41 0.89 -13.44
N GLN A 100 4.59 -0.13 -13.72
CA GLN A 100 3.45 -0.01 -14.63
C GLN A 100 2.45 1.05 -14.17
N TRP A 101 2.30 1.23 -12.86
CA TRP A 101 1.35 2.18 -12.25
C TRP A 101 2.04 3.33 -11.52
N MET A 102 3.19 3.04 -10.87
CA MET A 102 3.97 4.01 -10.10
C MET A 102 5.07 4.60 -10.97
N ASN A 103 4.80 5.77 -11.53
CA ASN A 103 5.75 6.51 -12.38
C ASN A 103 5.42 8.01 -12.39
N ASP A 104 6.20 8.80 -13.09
CA ASP A 104 6.09 10.25 -13.07
C ASP A 104 4.79 10.80 -13.67
N SER A 105 4.06 9.99 -14.45
CA SER A 105 2.82 10.41 -15.13
C SER A 105 1.54 9.80 -14.53
N MET A 106 1.64 8.86 -13.59
CA MET A 106 0.51 8.16 -12.98
C MET A 106 0.56 8.27 -11.46
N LEU A 107 0.68 7.14 -10.75
CA LEU A 107 0.65 7.14 -9.28
C LEU A 107 2.00 7.50 -8.69
N HIS A 108 2.01 8.20 -7.55
CA HIS A 108 3.22 8.49 -6.79
C HIS A 108 3.73 7.25 -6.05
N SER A 109 2.81 6.40 -5.59
CA SER A 109 3.11 5.22 -4.79
C SER A 109 2.10 4.12 -5.05
N VAL A 110 2.48 2.90 -4.70
CA VAL A 110 1.58 1.74 -4.63
C VAL A 110 1.86 0.92 -3.37
N THR A 111 0.92 0.07 -2.99
CA THR A 111 1.03 -0.84 -1.84
C THR A 111 2.11 -1.90 -2.08
N ASN A 112 2.96 -2.13 -1.07
CA ASN A 112 4.08 -3.07 -1.14
C ASN A 112 3.73 -4.43 -0.53
N TYR A 113 2.88 -5.20 -1.21
CA TYR A 113 2.51 -6.54 -0.77
C TYR A 113 3.67 -7.53 -0.78
N GLU A 114 4.68 -7.32 -1.63
CA GLU A 114 5.88 -8.16 -1.63
C GLU A 114 6.64 -8.04 -0.31
N CYS A 115 6.91 -6.82 0.16
CA CYS A 115 7.55 -6.62 1.46
C CYS A 115 6.65 -7.03 2.63
N TYR A 116 5.32 -6.83 2.55
CA TYR A 116 4.38 -7.34 3.54
C TYR A 116 4.57 -8.85 3.75
N LYS A 117 4.55 -9.63 2.65
CA LYS A 117 4.78 -11.08 2.70
C LYS A 117 6.16 -11.40 3.24
N GLY A 118 7.20 -10.74 2.75
CA GLY A 118 8.57 -10.93 3.19
C GLY A 118 8.76 -10.66 4.69
N LEU A 119 8.10 -9.62 5.23
CA LEU A 119 8.17 -9.27 6.65
C LEU A 119 7.63 -10.40 7.52
N TYR A 120 6.33 -10.73 7.45
CA TYR A 120 5.78 -11.72 8.38
C TYR A 120 6.37 -13.11 8.17
N SER A 121 6.66 -13.50 6.93
CA SER A 121 7.26 -14.80 6.61
C SER A 121 8.66 -14.93 7.19
N SER A 122 9.51 -13.90 7.09
CA SER A 122 10.86 -13.91 7.66
C SER A 122 10.87 -14.10 9.17
N PHE A 123 9.96 -13.43 9.88
CA PHE A 123 9.87 -13.57 11.33
C PHE A 123 9.28 -14.91 11.77
N ASN A 124 8.32 -15.46 11.02
CA ASN A 124 7.70 -16.74 11.35
C ASN A 124 8.61 -17.94 11.04
N SER A 125 9.31 -17.91 9.92
CA SER A 125 10.24 -18.96 9.50
C SER A 125 11.64 -18.80 10.09
N MET A 126 11.92 -17.71 10.81
CA MET A 126 13.27 -17.34 11.26
C MET A 126 14.28 -17.33 10.10
N ASN A 127 13.88 -16.69 8.98
CA ASN A 127 14.66 -16.62 7.76
C ASN A 127 14.69 -15.20 7.19
N MET A 128 15.60 -14.37 7.70
CA MET A 128 15.74 -12.97 7.28
C MET A 128 16.18 -12.80 5.81
N PHE A 129 16.58 -13.87 5.13
CA PHE A 129 16.92 -13.82 3.72
C PHE A 129 15.70 -13.46 2.84
N GLU A 130 14.47 -13.81 3.25
CA GLU A 130 13.26 -13.52 2.47
C GLU A 130 13.03 -12.01 2.34
N ILE A 131 12.91 -11.30 3.47
CA ILE A 131 12.68 -9.84 3.42
C ILE A 131 13.90 -9.11 2.86
N ASN A 132 15.12 -9.54 3.20
CA ASN A 132 16.33 -8.92 2.67
C ASN A 132 16.42 -9.06 1.14
N HIS A 133 15.98 -10.19 0.56
CA HIS A 133 15.93 -10.38 -0.88
C HIS A 133 14.96 -9.37 -1.53
N SER A 134 13.77 -9.22 -0.99
CA SER A 134 12.79 -8.23 -1.49
C SER A 134 13.33 -6.80 -1.41
N LEU A 135 13.96 -6.44 -0.28
CA LEU A 135 14.54 -5.10 -0.11
C LEU A 135 15.70 -4.84 -1.08
N LEU A 136 16.60 -5.80 -1.31
CA LEU A 136 17.67 -5.67 -2.29
C LEU A 136 17.15 -5.57 -3.72
N ARG A 137 16.14 -6.37 -4.07
CA ARG A 137 15.51 -6.34 -5.38
C ARG A 137 14.82 -5.01 -5.66
N GLN A 138 14.17 -4.44 -4.65
CA GLN A 138 13.39 -3.21 -4.78
C GLN A 138 14.24 -1.95 -4.63
N PHE A 139 15.18 -1.92 -3.69
CA PHE A 139 15.87 -0.70 -3.25
C PHE A 139 17.39 -0.84 -3.13
N GLY A 140 17.96 -1.96 -3.53
CA GLY A 140 19.39 -2.26 -3.41
C GLY A 140 20.28 -1.31 -4.21
N PRO A 141 21.61 -1.47 -4.07
CA PRO A 141 22.58 -0.59 -4.73
C PRO A 141 22.76 -0.88 -6.23
N ASP A 142 22.35 -2.05 -6.71
CA ASP A 142 22.61 -2.53 -8.05
C ASP A 142 21.82 -1.77 -9.12
N ASN A 143 22.31 -1.81 -10.37
CA ASN A 143 21.66 -1.15 -11.52
C ASN A 143 20.35 -1.80 -11.94
N TRP A 144 20.13 -3.07 -11.59
CA TRP A 144 18.90 -3.81 -11.89
C TRP A 144 17.78 -3.60 -10.84
N THR A 145 18.03 -2.81 -9.81
CA THR A 145 17.07 -2.51 -8.74
C THR A 145 15.82 -1.83 -9.30
N LEU A 146 14.64 -2.36 -8.94
CA LEU A 146 13.38 -2.02 -9.61
C LEU A 146 12.85 -0.63 -9.25
N TYR A 147 12.90 -0.23 -7.96
CA TYR A 147 12.17 0.94 -7.45
C TYR A 147 13.09 1.96 -6.76
N LYS A 148 14.32 2.06 -7.25
CA LYS A 148 15.31 3.01 -6.71
C LYS A 148 14.79 4.45 -6.79
N GLY A 149 14.78 5.14 -5.66
CA GLY A 149 14.25 6.51 -5.56
C GLY A 149 12.72 6.61 -5.53
N ARG A 150 12.01 5.48 -5.50
CA ARG A 150 10.55 5.44 -5.30
C ARG A 150 10.20 5.13 -3.85
N HIS A 151 9.02 5.58 -3.43
CA HIS A 151 8.50 5.39 -2.08
C HIS A 151 7.22 4.57 -2.13
N LEU A 152 7.34 3.26 -1.87
CA LEU A 152 6.19 2.35 -1.79
C LEU A 152 5.49 2.49 -0.45
N LEU A 153 4.16 2.33 -0.42
CA LEU A 153 3.40 2.25 0.82
C LEU A 153 3.61 0.87 1.45
N CYS A 154 4.39 0.82 2.53
CA CYS A 154 4.78 -0.40 3.23
C CYS A 154 3.95 -0.59 4.49
N PHE A 155 3.55 -1.82 4.77
CA PHE A 155 2.69 -2.16 5.89
C PHE A 155 3.01 -3.57 6.41
N VAL A 156 2.57 -3.86 7.63
CA VAL A 156 2.65 -5.21 8.23
C VAL A 156 1.29 -5.89 8.27
N ASP A 157 0.22 -5.12 8.17
CA ASP A 157 -1.16 -5.53 7.98
C ASP A 157 -2.00 -4.38 7.43
N ASN A 158 -3.22 -4.69 7.00
CA ASN A 158 -4.23 -3.73 6.56
C ASN A 158 -5.64 -4.32 6.73
N HIS A 159 -6.66 -3.65 6.16
CA HIS A 159 -8.06 -4.05 6.25
C HIS A 159 -8.45 -5.31 5.43
N ASP A 160 -7.56 -5.83 4.59
CA ASP A 160 -7.82 -6.98 3.70
C ASP A 160 -7.02 -8.23 4.06
N VAL A 161 -6.12 -8.13 5.03
CA VAL A 161 -5.29 -9.25 5.50
C VAL A 161 -5.42 -9.43 7.01
N SER A 162 -5.09 -10.62 7.49
CA SER A 162 -5.04 -10.88 8.93
C SER A 162 -4.10 -9.91 9.64
N ARG A 163 -4.50 -9.42 10.82
CA ARG A 163 -3.68 -8.51 11.61
C ARG A 163 -2.36 -9.17 12.00
N ILE A 164 -1.29 -8.42 12.00
CA ILE A 164 0.07 -8.92 12.24
C ILE A 164 0.19 -9.63 13.59
N ALA A 165 -0.46 -9.13 14.64
CA ALA A 165 -0.49 -9.73 15.96
C ALA A 165 -1.17 -11.12 15.97
N SER A 166 -2.01 -11.44 14.96
CA SER A 166 -2.67 -12.74 14.83
C SER A 166 -1.86 -13.76 14.05
N ILE A 167 -0.94 -13.32 13.18
CA ILE A 167 -0.21 -14.22 12.27
C ILE A 167 1.24 -14.47 12.70
N LEU A 168 1.81 -13.63 13.56
CA LEU A 168 3.12 -13.90 14.11
C LEU A 168 3.09 -15.11 15.06
N THR A 169 3.98 -16.07 14.84
CA THR A 169 4.14 -17.26 15.68
C THR A 169 4.74 -16.94 17.04
N ASN A 170 5.43 -15.81 17.17
CA ASN A 170 6.00 -15.31 18.40
C ASN A 170 5.65 -13.83 18.56
N GLU A 171 4.78 -13.51 19.51
CA GLU A 171 4.32 -12.13 19.77
C GLU A 171 5.46 -11.17 20.15
N LYS A 172 6.56 -11.69 20.71
CA LYS A 172 7.76 -10.88 21.00
C LYS A 172 8.43 -10.31 19.76
N HIS A 173 8.09 -10.81 18.58
CA HIS A 173 8.55 -10.26 17.31
C HIS A 173 7.78 -9.00 16.86
N LEU A 174 6.64 -8.70 17.49
CA LEU A 174 5.80 -7.57 17.09
C LEU A 174 6.55 -6.22 17.13
N PRO A 175 7.30 -5.88 18.20
CA PRO A 175 8.14 -4.69 18.19
C PRO A 175 9.23 -4.71 17.11
N LEU A 176 9.82 -5.87 16.85
CA LEU A 176 10.91 -5.99 15.88
C LEU A 176 10.44 -5.78 14.44
N ILE A 177 9.25 -6.29 14.08
CA ILE A 177 8.70 -6.13 12.74
C ILE A 177 8.32 -4.67 12.45
N TYR A 178 7.83 -3.93 13.45
CA TYR A 178 7.62 -2.49 13.34
C TYR A 178 8.93 -1.72 13.24
N GLY A 179 9.96 -2.11 14.03
CA GLY A 179 11.30 -1.55 13.87
C GLY A 179 11.82 -1.70 12.43
N MET A 180 11.60 -2.86 11.83
CA MET A 180 11.98 -3.11 10.45
C MET A 180 11.13 -2.30 9.46
N LEU A 181 9.81 -2.23 9.65
CA LEU A 181 8.90 -1.43 8.82
C LEU A 181 9.32 0.04 8.74
N PHE A 182 9.65 0.64 9.87
CA PHE A 182 10.06 2.06 9.92
C PHE A 182 11.50 2.29 9.46
N GLY A 183 12.39 1.30 9.61
CA GLY A 183 13.78 1.39 9.18
C GLY A 183 13.99 1.18 7.68
N MET A 184 13.18 0.34 7.03
CA MET A 184 13.31 0.03 5.62
C MET A 184 12.90 1.20 4.71
N PRO A 185 13.31 1.19 3.41
CA PRO A 185 12.82 2.15 2.43
C PRO A 185 11.31 2.09 2.25
N GLY A 186 10.69 3.24 1.97
CA GLY A 186 9.26 3.38 1.72
C GLY A 186 8.53 4.21 2.78
N ILE A 187 7.22 4.30 2.64
CA ILE A 187 6.30 5.01 3.52
C ILE A 187 5.67 3.99 4.46
N PRO A 188 6.00 4.00 5.77
CA PRO A 188 5.37 3.07 6.72
C PRO A 188 3.90 3.44 6.91
N CYS A 189 3.04 2.43 6.84
CA CYS A 189 1.61 2.56 7.11
C CYS A 189 1.27 1.64 8.29
N VAL A 190 0.61 2.20 9.30
CA VAL A 190 0.12 1.48 10.48
C VAL A 190 -1.39 1.41 10.39
N TYR A 191 -1.95 0.21 10.40
CA TYR A 191 -3.39 0.02 10.38
C TYR A 191 -3.96 0.24 11.78
N TYR A 192 -5.07 0.98 11.87
CA TYR A 192 -5.67 1.33 13.17
C TYR A 192 -5.95 0.08 14.04
N GLY A 193 -5.61 0.17 15.30
CA GLY A 193 -5.69 -0.94 16.24
C GLY A 193 -4.44 -1.83 16.27
N SER A 194 -3.67 -1.90 15.19
CA SER A 194 -2.45 -2.70 15.15
C SER A 194 -1.32 -2.09 15.96
N GLU A 195 -1.36 -0.78 16.22
CA GLU A 195 -0.39 -0.07 17.08
C GLU A 195 -0.47 -0.46 18.56
N TRP A 196 -1.56 -1.11 18.99
CA TRP A 196 -1.63 -1.73 20.32
C TRP A 196 -1.75 -3.25 20.28
N GLY A 197 -1.58 -3.85 19.09
CA GLY A 197 -1.57 -5.29 18.93
C GLY A 197 -2.95 -5.92 18.83
N ALA A 198 -3.96 -5.20 18.33
CA ALA A 198 -5.27 -5.78 18.05
C ALA A 198 -5.16 -7.03 17.17
N LYS A 199 -5.99 -8.02 17.43
CA LYS A 199 -5.98 -9.32 16.76
C LYS A 199 -7.26 -9.50 15.93
N ALA A 200 -7.10 -10.01 14.72
CA ALA A 200 -8.18 -10.53 13.88
C ALA A 200 -7.57 -11.36 12.73
N ARG A 201 -8.27 -12.36 12.28
CA ARG A 201 -7.90 -13.19 11.13
C ARG A 201 -8.85 -12.97 9.97
N LYS A 202 -8.34 -13.10 8.74
CA LYS A 202 -9.15 -12.91 7.53
C LYS A 202 -10.32 -13.88 7.44
N GLU A 203 -10.15 -15.08 7.96
CA GLU A 203 -11.16 -16.14 8.01
C GLU A 203 -12.36 -15.77 8.90
N GLU A 204 -12.20 -14.80 9.80
CA GLU A 204 -13.26 -14.27 10.66
C GLU A 204 -14.13 -13.22 9.96
N GLY A 205 -13.73 -12.82 8.75
CA GLY A 205 -14.44 -11.88 7.89
C GLY A 205 -14.17 -10.41 8.16
N ASP A 206 -14.74 -9.57 7.32
CA ASP A 206 -14.53 -8.11 7.34
C ASP A 206 -14.89 -7.43 8.68
N PRO A 207 -15.99 -7.82 9.38
CA PRO A 207 -16.30 -7.19 10.66
C PRO A 207 -15.20 -7.35 11.72
N ALA A 208 -14.47 -8.48 11.69
CA ALA A 208 -13.34 -8.70 12.60
C ALA A 208 -12.11 -7.87 12.19
N LEU A 209 -11.77 -7.85 10.91
CA LEU A 209 -10.64 -7.07 10.40
C LEU A 209 -10.85 -5.56 10.55
N ARG A 210 -12.08 -5.10 10.38
CA ARG A 210 -12.48 -3.68 10.38
C ARG A 210 -13.27 -3.32 11.64
N ALA A 211 -12.88 -3.90 12.77
CA ALA A 211 -13.55 -3.71 14.06
C ALA A 211 -13.64 -2.22 14.44
N CYS A 212 -14.76 -1.84 15.05
CA CYS A 212 -14.91 -0.55 15.70
C CYS A 212 -14.38 -0.66 17.13
N PHE A 213 -13.49 0.24 17.51
CA PHE A 213 -12.98 0.33 18.88
C PHE A 213 -13.61 1.52 19.59
N ASP A 214 -14.12 1.31 20.80
CA ASP A 214 -14.71 2.39 21.62
C ASP A 214 -13.67 3.41 22.08
N ALA A 215 -12.43 2.94 22.31
CA ALA A 215 -11.29 3.75 22.70
C ALA A 215 -9.97 3.09 22.27
N PRO A 216 -8.89 3.87 22.09
CA PRO A 216 -7.56 3.30 21.85
C PRO A 216 -7.04 2.59 23.12
N GLU A 217 -6.40 1.44 22.92
CA GLU A 217 -5.76 0.64 23.97
C GLU A 217 -4.26 0.91 24.04
N TRP A 218 -3.88 2.17 24.23
CA TRP A 218 -2.49 2.61 24.20
C TRP A 218 -1.60 1.82 25.18
N ASN A 219 -0.46 1.32 24.67
CA ASN A 219 0.47 0.48 25.44
C ASN A 219 1.93 0.68 25.00
N ASP A 220 2.86 -0.14 25.52
CA ASP A 220 4.30 -0.05 25.21
C ASP A 220 4.60 -0.17 23.70
N LEU A 221 3.81 -0.95 22.95
CA LEU A 221 3.95 -1.06 21.50
C LEU A 221 3.58 0.26 20.82
N SER A 222 2.49 0.89 21.27
CA SER A 222 2.06 2.20 20.76
C SER A 222 3.12 3.28 21.03
N ASP A 223 3.70 3.30 22.21
CA ASP A 223 4.81 4.20 22.56
C ASP A 223 6.02 3.97 21.66
N MET A 224 6.38 2.72 21.41
CA MET A 224 7.49 2.39 20.54
C MET A 224 7.23 2.82 19.09
N ILE A 225 6.05 2.53 18.54
CA ILE A 225 5.66 2.94 17.18
C ILE A 225 5.68 4.46 17.05
N SER A 226 5.17 5.18 18.05
CA SER A 226 5.22 6.65 18.10
C SER A 226 6.66 7.18 18.02
N ARG A 227 7.58 6.59 18.77
CA ARG A 227 9.01 6.96 18.74
C ARG A 227 9.64 6.63 17.37
N LEU A 228 9.33 5.47 16.79
CA LEU A 228 9.82 5.10 15.46
C LEU A 228 9.31 6.08 14.38
N ALA A 229 8.05 6.49 14.47
CA ALA A 229 7.47 7.47 13.57
C ALA A 229 8.16 8.84 13.68
N GLU A 230 8.44 9.29 14.91
CA GLU A 230 9.18 10.54 15.16
C GLU A 230 10.62 10.47 14.64
N ILE A 231 11.33 9.36 14.87
CA ILE A 231 12.67 9.14 14.32
C ILE A 231 12.63 9.19 12.79
N LYS A 232 11.70 8.44 12.15
CA LYS A 232 11.57 8.42 10.69
C LYS A 232 11.27 9.81 10.13
N LYS A 233 10.34 10.52 10.74
CA LYS A 233 9.94 11.88 10.32
C LYS A 233 11.12 12.85 10.27
N ASN A 234 12.06 12.74 11.22
CA ASN A 234 13.18 13.64 11.38
C ASN A 234 14.49 13.14 10.73
N SER A 235 14.51 11.95 10.12
CA SER A 235 15.69 11.36 9.52
C SER A 235 15.68 11.48 7.99
N GLU A 236 16.68 12.19 7.44
CA GLU A 236 16.92 12.24 6.01
C GLU A 236 17.28 10.84 5.45
N ALA A 237 18.14 10.12 6.15
CA ALA A 237 18.58 8.79 5.72
C ALA A 237 17.43 7.78 5.68
N LEU A 238 16.54 7.76 6.67
CA LEU A 238 15.39 6.85 6.68
C LEU A 238 14.37 7.20 5.60
N ASN A 239 14.20 8.48 5.28
CA ASN A 239 13.26 8.92 4.24
C ASN A 239 13.84 8.75 2.84
N TYR A 240 15.05 9.23 2.57
CA TYR A 240 15.59 9.35 1.21
C TYR A 240 16.92 8.62 1.01
N GLY A 241 17.54 8.09 2.07
CA GLY A 241 18.85 7.47 2.01
C GLY A 241 18.86 6.16 1.22
N ALA A 242 20.02 5.86 0.63
CA ALA A 242 20.28 4.58 -0.02
C ALA A 242 20.17 3.41 0.96
N PHE A 243 19.78 2.25 0.46
CA PHE A 243 19.67 1.00 1.21
C PHE A 243 20.85 0.07 0.89
N ARG A 244 21.44 -0.52 1.92
CA ARG A 244 22.46 -1.56 1.77
C ARG A 244 22.34 -2.59 2.91
N SER A 245 22.35 -3.88 2.57
CA SER A 245 22.47 -4.96 3.56
C SER A 245 23.90 -5.03 4.08
N VAL A 246 24.07 -5.12 5.39
CA VAL A 246 25.37 -5.13 6.11
C VAL A 246 25.67 -6.48 6.70
N LEU A 247 24.71 -7.06 7.43
CA LEU A 247 24.81 -8.40 7.99
C LEU A 247 23.52 -9.15 7.72
N LEU A 248 23.64 -10.38 7.28
CA LEU A 248 22.49 -11.23 7.02
C LEU A 248 22.76 -12.66 7.47
N THR A 249 21.93 -13.15 8.35
CA THR A 249 21.85 -14.55 8.76
C THR A 249 20.37 -14.96 8.79
N ASN A 250 20.09 -16.20 9.10
CA ASN A 250 18.70 -16.64 9.26
C ASN A 250 17.95 -15.82 10.34
N ARG A 251 18.66 -15.41 11.40
CA ARG A 251 18.04 -14.76 12.57
C ARG A 251 18.44 -13.30 12.78
N GLN A 252 19.33 -12.78 11.95
CA GLN A 252 19.86 -11.43 12.10
C GLN A 252 19.87 -10.72 10.76
N CYS A 253 19.40 -9.49 10.75
CA CYS A 253 19.46 -8.60 9.62
C CYS A 253 19.90 -7.22 10.10
N ILE A 254 21.03 -6.74 9.59
CA ILE A 254 21.49 -5.37 9.78
C ILE A 254 21.58 -4.76 8.40
N PHE A 255 20.95 -3.62 8.23
CA PHE A 255 21.03 -2.84 7.00
C PHE A 255 21.43 -1.39 7.31
N GLU A 256 21.99 -0.75 6.32
CA GLU A 256 22.37 0.66 6.36
C GLU A 256 21.37 1.49 5.56
N ARG A 257 20.96 2.62 6.12
CA ARG A 257 20.33 3.71 5.40
C ARG A 257 21.30 4.90 5.42
N LYS A 258 21.63 5.42 4.23
CA LYS A 258 22.63 6.46 4.11
C LYS A 258 22.19 7.57 3.15
N SER A 259 22.15 8.80 3.65
CA SER A 259 22.07 10.03 2.86
C SER A 259 23.44 10.72 2.78
N GLU A 260 23.46 11.95 2.31
CA GLU A 260 24.70 12.76 2.29
C GLU A 260 25.18 13.09 3.71
N HIS A 261 24.26 13.40 4.61
CA HIS A 261 24.55 13.94 5.94
C HIS A 261 24.29 12.97 7.08
N GLU A 262 23.63 11.83 6.83
CA GLU A 262 23.20 10.91 7.88
C GLU A 262 23.46 9.44 7.50
N ARG A 263 23.81 8.65 8.50
CA ARG A 263 23.95 7.20 8.36
C ARG A 263 23.33 6.49 9.57
N ILE A 264 22.44 5.54 9.31
CA ILE A 264 21.72 4.74 10.32
C ILE A 264 21.90 3.26 10.02
N TYR A 265 22.02 2.48 11.09
CA TYR A 265 22.06 1.01 11.03
C TYR A 265 20.91 0.43 11.83
#